data_109cd1592c05ba5a82dd4cd2334ff583
#
_entry.id   109cd1592c05ba5a82dd4cd2334ff583
#
_cell.length_a   1.000
_cell.length_b   1.000
_cell.length_c   1.000
_cell.angle_alpha   90.00
_cell.angle_beta   90.00
_cell.angle_gamma   90.00
#
_symmetry.space_group_name_H-M   'P 1'
#
loop_
_entity.id
_entity.type
_entity.pdbx_description
1 polymer ?
#
loop_
_entity_poly.entity_id
_entity_poly.type
_entity_poly.pdbx_seq_one_letter_code
_entity_poly.pdbx_strand_id
1 'polypeptide(L)'
;MVKKKYALLIVLLCSAAFSMAQEKRGMIGFGISAGATNYEGELDGNFTLQYTRLGFGVHTTALFFPRLHVRLAYLHGRIGAHDGGLFSTNNRRNLDFFSDIDELSLVFMYKFQNRKRGFTKRNFVTPYLFAGVAGFMFDPKTTYNGQTYELQKVGTEGQYLDGSYPKPYKLQQVSIPFGIGFMVKVTQNFDFGGECGFRKTFTDYLDDVSTNYPDRDQLRAQQGEIAVELSDRSNDPAAHGKVRGNPRNMDWYVYTNLHLTYYITTSLFKSYKLKNQFKDNSCKHLMTPKKL
;
A
#
# COMPACT_ATOMS: atom_id res chain seq x y z
N MET A 1 8.03 15.59 21.21
CA MET A 1 9.21 14.67 21.34
C MET A 1 9.16 13.45 20.42
N VAL A 2 8.02 12.98 19.98
CA VAL A 2 7.86 11.77 19.11
C VAL A 2 8.45 11.97 17.70
N LYS A 3 8.27 13.14 17.08
CA LYS A 3 8.78 13.43 15.72
C LYS A 3 10.32 13.30 15.55
N LYS A 4 11.11 13.55 16.59
CA LYS A 4 12.58 13.41 16.54
C LYS A 4 13.05 11.94 16.55
N LYS A 5 12.30 11.01 17.16
CA LYS A 5 12.66 9.59 17.22
C LYS A 5 12.51 8.90 15.87
N TYR A 6 11.48 9.26 15.09
CA TYR A 6 11.27 8.68 13.74
C TYR A 6 12.26 9.25 12.72
N ALA A 7 12.62 10.53 12.83
CA ALA A 7 13.68 11.11 11.99
C ALA A 7 15.02 10.40 12.23
N LEU A 8 15.35 10.07 13.48
CA LEU A 8 16.58 9.33 13.83
C LEU A 8 16.54 7.89 13.28
N LEU A 9 15.38 7.21 13.31
CA LEU A 9 15.21 5.87 12.77
C LEU A 9 15.36 5.84 11.24
N ILE A 10 14.82 6.83 10.56
CA ILE A 10 14.96 6.99 9.10
C ILE A 10 16.42 7.26 8.73
N VAL A 11 17.13 8.14 9.49
CA VAL A 11 18.55 8.42 9.29
C VAL A 11 19.41 7.18 9.57
N LEU A 12 19.07 6.38 10.59
CA LEU A 12 19.77 5.11 10.91
C LEU A 12 19.51 4.03 9.83
N LEU A 13 18.31 3.92 9.31
CA LEU A 13 17.98 3.02 8.19
C LEU A 13 18.70 3.46 6.91
N CYS A 14 18.74 4.75 6.62
CA CYS A 14 19.52 5.29 5.51
C CYS A 14 21.02 5.06 5.69
N SER A 15 21.58 5.27 6.90
CA SER A 15 23.00 5.06 7.17
C SER A 15 23.40 3.58 7.14
N ALA A 16 22.54 2.66 7.60
CA ALA A 16 22.76 1.22 7.47
C ALA A 16 22.76 0.77 6.01
N ALA A 17 21.89 1.36 5.17
CA ALA A 17 21.90 1.13 3.73
C ALA A 17 23.20 1.64 3.05
N PHE A 18 23.80 2.73 3.58
CA PHE A 18 25.09 3.27 3.10
C PHE A 18 26.29 2.43 3.53
N SER A 19 26.23 1.74 4.67
CA SER A 19 27.39 0.99 5.20
C SER A 19 27.64 -0.35 4.49
N MET A 20 26.71 -0.87 3.69
CA MET A 20 26.89 -2.09 2.89
C MET A 20 27.49 -1.85 1.51
N ALA A 21 28.01 -0.66 1.24
CA ALA A 21 28.44 -0.21 -0.09
C ALA A 21 29.95 -0.41 -0.32
N GLN A 22 30.44 -1.63 -0.23
CA GLN A 22 31.78 -1.94 -0.77
C GLN A 22 31.71 -2.73 -2.07
N GLU A 23 32.06 -2.01 -3.15
CA GLU A 23 32.62 -2.53 -4.40
C GLU A 23 31.76 -3.36 -5.35
N LYS A 24 30.65 -2.83 -5.90
CA LYS A 24 30.15 -3.21 -7.25
C LYS A 24 29.14 -2.17 -7.75
N ARG A 25 29.20 -1.88 -9.08
CA ARG A 25 28.24 -0.96 -9.69
C ARG A 25 26.83 -1.52 -9.55
N GLY A 26 26.06 -0.97 -8.67
CA GLY A 26 24.63 -1.21 -8.53
C GLY A 26 23.83 -0.32 -9.47
N MET A 27 22.56 -0.58 -9.58
CA MET A 27 21.64 0.29 -10.32
C MET A 27 20.55 0.77 -9.38
N ILE A 28 20.24 2.05 -9.47
CA ILE A 28 19.09 2.66 -8.79
C ILE A 28 18.15 3.16 -9.86
N GLY A 29 16.88 2.82 -9.74
CA GLY A 29 15.79 3.33 -10.56
C GLY A 29 15.00 4.38 -9.81
N PHE A 30 14.64 5.46 -10.50
CA PHE A 30 13.70 6.45 -10.03
C PHE A 30 12.48 6.43 -10.94
N GLY A 31 11.30 6.43 -10.37
CA GLY A 31 10.10 6.33 -11.17
C GLY A 31 8.93 7.12 -10.61
N ILE A 32 7.97 7.32 -11.50
CA ILE A 32 6.68 7.92 -11.22
C ILE A 32 5.58 6.95 -11.61
N SER A 33 4.45 7.02 -10.94
CA SER A 33 3.27 6.20 -11.25
C SER A 33 2.01 7.04 -11.20
N ALA A 34 1.05 6.66 -12.05
CA ALA A 34 -0.30 7.21 -12.02
C ALA A 34 -1.30 6.08 -12.27
N GLY A 35 -2.43 6.13 -11.62
CA GLY A 35 -3.40 5.05 -11.73
C GLY A 35 -4.68 5.27 -10.95
N ALA A 36 -5.33 4.18 -10.66
CA ALA A 36 -6.62 4.08 -10.03
C ALA A 36 -6.50 3.52 -8.61
N THR A 37 -7.19 4.14 -7.67
CA THR A 37 -7.37 3.66 -6.30
C THR A 37 -8.81 3.24 -6.10
N ASN A 38 -9.02 2.11 -5.43
CA ASN A 38 -10.32 1.55 -5.09
C ASN A 38 -10.33 1.13 -3.62
N TYR A 39 -11.48 1.28 -2.99
CA TYR A 39 -11.77 0.80 -1.65
C TYR A 39 -12.47 -0.56 -1.71
N GLU A 40 -12.30 -1.37 -0.67
CA GLU A 40 -12.97 -2.64 -0.44
C GLU A 40 -13.24 -2.80 1.05
N GLY A 41 -14.50 -2.82 1.45
CA GLY A 41 -14.95 -2.94 2.84
C GLY A 41 -16.47 -2.91 2.95
N GLU A 42 -17.03 -2.36 4.03
CA GLU A 42 -18.45 -2.41 4.33
C GLU A 42 -19.35 -1.65 3.35
N LEU A 43 -18.88 -0.53 2.79
CA LEU A 43 -19.63 0.29 1.84
C LEU A 43 -19.48 -0.17 0.39
N ASP A 44 -18.45 -0.94 0.07
CA ASP A 44 -18.25 -1.54 -1.26
C ASP A 44 -17.57 -2.91 -1.12
N GLY A 45 -18.36 -3.95 -0.93
CA GLY A 45 -17.89 -5.33 -0.73
C GLY A 45 -17.70 -6.15 -2.02
N ASN A 46 -17.85 -5.56 -3.21
CA ASN A 46 -17.89 -6.29 -4.47
C ASN A 46 -16.86 -5.82 -5.51
N PHE A 47 -15.81 -5.12 -5.10
CA PHE A 47 -14.75 -4.66 -5.98
C PHE A 47 -15.27 -3.89 -7.21
N THR A 48 -16.08 -2.86 -6.97
CA THR A 48 -16.67 -2.11 -8.06
C THR A 48 -15.71 -1.07 -8.60
N LEU A 49 -15.77 -0.83 -9.90
CA LEU A 49 -15.03 0.28 -10.53
C LEU A 49 -15.80 1.61 -10.41
N GLN A 50 -16.98 1.62 -9.80
CA GLN A 50 -17.87 2.77 -9.75
C GLN A 50 -17.28 3.93 -8.94
N TYR A 51 -16.53 3.62 -7.88
CA TYR A 51 -15.93 4.60 -6.99
C TYR A 51 -14.43 4.74 -7.19
N THR A 52 -13.93 4.35 -8.37
CA THR A 52 -12.53 4.52 -8.74
C THR A 52 -12.11 5.99 -8.65
N ARG A 53 -11.00 6.24 -7.97
CA ARG A 53 -10.37 7.55 -7.85
C ARG A 53 -8.95 7.52 -8.40
N LEU A 54 -8.36 8.69 -8.60
CA LEU A 54 -6.99 8.80 -9.08
C LEU A 54 -5.99 8.68 -7.92
N GLY A 55 -4.85 8.05 -8.22
CA GLY A 55 -3.69 8.01 -7.35
C GLY A 55 -2.41 8.27 -8.14
N PHE A 56 -1.44 8.91 -7.49
CA PHE A 56 -0.14 9.26 -8.04
C PHE A 56 0.95 8.81 -7.08
N GLY A 57 2.07 8.35 -7.62
CA GLY A 57 3.17 7.91 -6.77
C GLY A 57 4.53 8.23 -7.36
N VAL A 58 5.51 8.20 -6.46
CA VAL A 58 6.93 8.27 -6.82
C VAL A 58 7.65 7.11 -6.14
N HIS A 59 8.67 6.57 -6.78
CA HIS A 59 9.40 5.46 -6.17
C HIS A 59 10.88 5.50 -6.52
N THR A 60 11.67 4.89 -5.65
CA THR A 60 13.05 4.51 -5.93
C THR A 60 13.22 3.01 -5.78
N THR A 61 13.95 2.38 -6.70
CA THR A 61 14.17 0.94 -6.73
C THR A 61 15.67 0.64 -6.74
N ALA A 62 16.13 -0.11 -5.76
CA ALA A 62 17.50 -0.60 -5.70
C ALA A 62 17.58 -2.05 -6.21
N LEU A 63 18.52 -2.32 -7.11
CA LEU A 63 18.75 -3.62 -7.71
C LEU A 63 19.87 -4.33 -6.95
N PHE A 64 19.51 -5.21 -6.01
CA PHE A 64 20.49 -5.99 -5.26
C PHE A 64 20.93 -7.24 -6.02
N PHE A 65 19.98 -7.93 -6.64
CA PHE A 65 20.22 -9.16 -7.42
C PHE A 65 19.44 -9.08 -8.74
N PRO A 66 19.79 -9.87 -9.75
CA PRO A 66 19.06 -9.87 -11.02
C PRO A 66 17.54 -10.07 -10.88
N ARG A 67 17.11 -10.85 -9.90
CA ARG A 67 15.68 -11.17 -9.68
C ARG A 67 15.06 -10.48 -8.47
N LEU A 68 15.87 -10.04 -7.51
CA LEU A 68 15.39 -9.46 -6.27
C LEU A 68 15.71 -7.96 -6.22
N HIS A 69 14.69 -7.15 -6.18
CA HIS A 69 14.75 -5.69 -6.08
C HIS A 69 14.04 -5.22 -4.83
N VAL A 70 14.45 -4.08 -4.30
CA VAL A 70 13.78 -3.41 -3.20
C VAL A 70 13.31 -2.04 -3.68
N ARG A 71 12.07 -1.70 -3.43
CA ARG A 71 11.47 -0.44 -3.81
C ARG A 71 10.94 0.29 -2.57
N LEU A 72 11.33 1.54 -2.42
CA LEU A 72 10.71 2.50 -1.53
C LEU A 72 9.77 3.36 -2.39
N ALA A 73 8.50 3.46 -2.02
CA ALA A 73 7.52 4.20 -2.78
C ALA A 73 6.64 5.05 -1.87
N TYR A 74 6.27 6.23 -2.36
CA TYR A 74 5.22 7.07 -1.82
C TYR A 74 4.04 7.09 -2.79
N LEU A 75 2.84 6.98 -2.24
CA LEU A 75 1.57 7.05 -2.95
C LEU A 75 0.69 8.11 -2.28
N HIS A 76 0.17 9.01 -3.09
CA HIS A 76 -0.96 9.87 -2.74
C HIS A 76 -2.15 9.49 -3.61
N GLY A 77 -3.31 9.24 -3.00
CA GLY A 77 -4.52 8.85 -3.71
C GLY A 77 -5.77 9.13 -2.89
N ARG A 78 -6.92 8.95 -3.49
CA ARG A 78 -8.21 9.08 -2.80
C ARG A 78 -8.98 7.78 -2.96
N ILE A 79 -9.61 7.32 -1.89
CA ILE A 79 -10.58 6.22 -1.90
C ILE A 79 -11.95 6.75 -1.50
N GLY A 80 -12.99 5.99 -1.77
CA GLY A 80 -14.35 6.33 -1.34
C GLY A 80 -15.34 5.30 -1.81
N ALA A 81 -16.49 5.28 -1.16
CA ALA A 81 -17.61 4.42 -1.49
C ALA A 81 -18.93 5.05 -1.06
N HIS A 82 -20.05 4.47 -1.47
CA HIS A 82 -21.39 4.88 -1.10
C HIS A 82 -22.29 3.63 -1.01
N ASP A 83 -23.06 3.53 0.08
CA ASP A 83 -24.16 2.57 0.17
C ASP A 83 -25.17 2.84 -0.93
N GLY A 84 -25.66 1.83 -1.61
CA GLY A 84 -26.59 2.02 -2.73
C GLY A 84 -25.95 1.99 -4.10
N GLY A 85 -24.67 1.65 -4.20
CA GLY A 85 -24.04 1.25 -5.47
C GLY A 85 -24.76 0.04 -6.10
N LEU A 86 -24.54 -0.19 -7.39
CA LEU A 86 -25.20 -1.26 -8.18
C LEU A 86 -25.09 -2.67 -7.57
N PHE A 87 -24.13 -2.87 -6.66
CA PHE A 87 -23.83 -4.15 -6.01
C PHE A 87 -23.85 -4.07 -4.47
N SER A 88 -24.27 -2.95 -3.88
CA SER A 88 -24.36 -2.81 -2.42
C SER A 88 -25.46 -3.69 -1.85
N THR A 89 -25.13 -4.45 -0.82
CA THR A 89 -26.09 -5.27 -0.07
C THR A 89 -26.88 -4.46 0.98
N ASN A 90 -26.46 -3.23 1.30
CA ASN A 90 -26.97 -2.41 2.38
C ASN A 90 -27.50 -1.04 1.93
N ASN A 91 -28.41 -1.00 0.94
CA ASN A 91 -29.01 0.24 0.43
C ASN A 91 -29.83 1.03 1.51
N ARG A 92 -29.96 0.50 2.72
CA ARG A 92 -30.75 1.12 3.78
C ARG A 92 -29.98 2.15 4.60
N ARG A 93 -28.65 2.01 4.73
CA ARG A 93 -27.83 2.90 5.56
C ARG A 93 -27.64 4.27 4.91
N ASN A 94 -27.51 4.31 3.58
CA ASN A 94 -27.31 5.52 2.78
C ASN A 94 -26.06 6.33 3.20
N LEU A 95 -25.01 5.64 3.63
CA LEU A 95 -23.76 6.25 4.03
C LEU A 95 -22.85 6.42 2.81
N ASP A 96 -22.01 7.44 2.84
CA ASP A 96 -20.94 7.67 1.87
C ASP A 96 -19.69 8.20 2.57
N PHE A 97 -18.55 7.92 1.98
CA PHE A 97 -17.30 8.52 2.43
C PHE A 97 -16.33 8.74 1.27
N PHE A 98 -15.37 9.60 1.52
CA PHE A 98 -14.13 9.68 0.77
C PHE A 98 -12.97 9.95 1.73
N SER A 99 -11.78 9.43 1.41
CA SER A 99 -10.60 9.61 2.24
C SER A 99 -9.38 9.78 1.35
N ASP A 100 -8.55 10.77 1.64
CA ASP A 100 -7.22 10.88 1.04
C ASP A 100 -6.29 9.90 1.74
N ILE A 101 -5.47 9.19 0.96
CA ILE A 101 -4.49 8.22 1.43
C ILE A 101 -3.10 8.74 1.08
N ASP A 102 -2.24 8.81 2.09
CA ASP A 102 -0.80 9.05 1.95
C ASP A 102 -0.04 7.83 2.47
N GLU A 103 0.55 7.04 1.57
CA GLU A 103 1.25 5.79 1.88
C GLU A 103 2.75 5.93 1.64
N LEU A 104 3.56 5.48 2.59
CA LEU A 104 4.99 5.21 2.41
C LEU A 104 5.23 3.71 2.55
N SER A 105 5.69 3.05 1.50
CA SER A 105 5.86 1.60 1.43
C SER A 105 7.29 1.19 1.12
N LEU A 106 7.71 0.08 1.75
CA LEU A 106 8.95 -0.64 1.44
C LEU A 106 8.57 -2.04 0.96
N VAL A 107 8.81 -2.33 -0.32
CA VAL A 107 8.42 -3.59 -0.94
C VAL A 107 9.60 -4.32 -1.55
N PHE A 108 9.56 -5.64 -1.44
CA PHE A 108 10.46 -6.57 -2.13
C PHE A 108 9.78 -7.03 -3.41
N MET A 109 10.53 -6.96 -4.52
CA MET A 109 10.04 -7.35 -5.84
C MET A 109 10.83 -8.55 -6.34
N TYR A 110 10.14 -9.62 -6.72
CA TYR A 110 10.73 -10.77 -7.39
C TYR A 110 10.39 -10.75 -8.87
N LYS A 111 11.41 -10.54 -9.72
CA LYS A 111 11.28 -10.48 -11.17
C LYS A 111 11.55 -11.84 -11.83
N PHE A 112 10.67 -12.28 -12.71
CA PHE A 112 10.79 -13.52 -13.48
C PHE A 112 11.69 -13.30 -14.70
N GLN A 113 12.96 -13.10 -14.46
CA GLN A 113 13.97 -12.91 -15.51
C GLN A 113 15.08 -13.94 -15.46
N ASN A 114 15.80 -14.11 -16.57
CA ASN A 114 16.92 -15.05 -16.64
C ASN A 114 18.10 -14.56 -15.78
N ARG A 115 18.55 -15.40 -14.83
CA ARG A 115 19.66 -15.10 -13.91
C ARG A 115 20.99 -14.80 -14.63
N LYS A 116 21.23 -15.43 -15.79
CA LYS A 116 22.49 -15.32 -16.54
C LYS A 116 22.59 -14.01 -17.33
N ARG A 117 21.48 -13.29 -17.51
CA ARG A 117 21.44 -12.02 -18.25
C ARG A 117 21.67 -10.87 -17.28
N GLY A 118 22.67 -10.03 -17.56
CA GLY A 118 22.85 -8.76 -16.85
C GLY A 118 21.70 -7.78 -17.14
N PHE A 119 21.65 -6.68 -16.42
CA PHE A 119 20.60 -5.68 -16.54
C PHE A 119 20.39 -5.17 -17.98
N THR A 120 21.46 -4.90 -18.71
CA THR A 120 21.42 -4.43 -20.10
C THR A 120 20.78 -5.43 -21.06
N LYS A 121 20.92 -6.74 -20.77
CA LYS A 121 20.38 -7.86 -21.57
C LYS A 121 19.11 -8.45 -20.95
N ARG A 122 18.38 -7.68 -20.08
CA ARG A 122 17.12 -8.13 -19.51
C ARG A 122 16.06 -8.38 -20.58
N ASN A 123 15.06 -9.21 -20.25
CA ASN A 123 13.96 -9.52 -21.16
C ASN A 123 13.22 -8.24 -21.59
N PHE A 124 12.59 -8.25 -22.77
CA PHE A 124 11.75 -7.16 -23.24
C PHE A 124 10.55 -6.95 -22.30
N VAL A 125 9.84 -8.02 -21.93
CA VAL A 125 8.79 -8.02 -20.91
C VAL A 125 9.26 -8.87 -19.74
N THR A 126 9.07 -8.35 -18.53
CA THR A 126 9.45 -9.04 -17.28
C THR A 126 8.31 -8.94 -16.27
N PRO A 127 7.53 -10.02 -16.06
CA PRO A 127 6.58 -10.09 -14.97
C PRO A 127 7.30 -10.09 -13.62
N TYR A 128 6.60 -9.62 -12.59
CA TYR A 128 7.09 -9.67 -11.22
C TYR A 128 5.96 -9.81 -10.20
N LEU A 129 6.31 -10.32 -9.04
CA LEU A 129 5.50 -10.27 -7.83
C LEU A 129 6.16 -9.31 -6.86
N PHE A 130 5.36 -8.72 -5.98
CA PHE A 130 5.89 -7.91 -4.90
C PHE A 130 5.09 -8.10 -3.62
N ALA A 131 5.77 -7.92 -2.49
CA ALA A 131 5.15 -7.84 -1.17
C ALA A 131 6.04 -6.99 -0.25
N GLY A 132 5.43 -6.39 0.78
CA GLY A 132 6.18 -5.54 1.70
C GLY A 132 5.36 -5.05 2.88
N VAL A 133 5.79 -3.91 3.41
CA VAL A 133 5.14 -3.21 4.53
C VAL A 133 4.96 -1.75 4.17
N ALA A 134 3.89 -1.15 4.66
CA ALA A 134 3.62 0.26 4.48
C ALA A 134 3.05 0.87 5.75
N GLY A 135 3.38 2.15 5.96
CA GLY A 135 2.66 3.03 6.86
C GLY A 135 1.82 3.97 6.02
N PHE A 136 0.58 4.20 6.41
CA PHE A 136 -0.30 5.12 5.69
C PHE A 136 -1.09 6.01 6.63
N MET A 137 -1.50 7.15 6.12
CA MET A 137 -2.43 8.09 6.75
C MET A 137 -3.69 8.15 5.92
N PHE A 138 -4.82 8.28 6.59
CA PHE A 138 -6.13 8.42 5.97
C PHE A 138 -6.99 9.35 6.82
N ASP A 139 -8.07 9.90 6.25
CA ASP A 139 -8.96 10.83 6.92
C ASP A 139 -10.35 10.75 6.27
N PRO A 140 -11.23 9.83 6.76
CA PRO A 140 -12.54 9.62 6.18
C PRO A 140 -13.43 10.85 6.39
N LYS A 141 -13.99 11.32 5.29
CA LYS A 141 -14.86 12.50 5.20
C LYS A 141 -16.13 12.17 4.45
N THR A 142 -17.14 12.94 4.71
CA THR A 142 -18.37 12.92 3.92
C THR A 142 -18.85 14.35 3.64
N THR A 143 -19.67 14.51 2.61
CA THR A 143 -20.32 15.80 2.32
C THR A 143 -21.80 15.69 2.65
N TYR A 144 -22.27 16.56 3.56
CA TYR A 144 -23.66 16.63 3.97
C TYR A 144 -24.16 18.07 3.90
N ASN A 145 -25.28 18.31 3.23
CA ASN A 145 -25.85 19.65 3.02
C ASN A 145 -24.83 20.68 2.46
N GLY A 146 -23.96 20.24 1.56
CA GLY A 146 -22.93 21.07 0.93
C GLY A 146 -21.71 21.38 1.80
N GLN A 147 -21.64 20.85 3.02
CA GLN A 147 -20.50 20.99 3.93
C GLN A 147 -19.76 19.65 4.08
N THR A 148 -18.43 19.69 4.14
CA THR A 148 -17.59 18.51 4.36
C THR A 148 -17.28 18.34 5.84
N TYR A 149 -17.46 17.12 6.35
CA TYR A 149 -17.21 16.73 7.73
C TYR A 149 -16.16 15.64 7.82
N GLU A 150 -15.24 15.77 8.77
CA GLU A 150 -14.25 14.75 9.12
C GLU A 150 -14.90 13.75 10.09
N LEU A 151 -15.21 12.55 9.60
CA LEU A 151 -16.05 11.57 10.32
C LEU A 151 -15.42 11.12 11.65
N GLN A 152 -14.10 10.95 11.70
CA GLN A 152 -13.38 10.60 12.92
C GLN A 152 -13.60 11.64 14.04
N LYS A 153 -13.65 12.94 13.69
CA LYS A 153 -13.87 14.02 14.68
C LYS A 153 -15.34 14.12 15.10
N VAL A 154 -16.24 13.73 14.21
CA VAL A 154 -17.69 13.70 14.51
C VAL A 154 -18.02 12.58 15.49
N GLY A 155 -17.36 11.44 15.41
CA GLY A 155 -17.59 10.32 16.32
C GLY A 155 -18.90 9.60 16.07
N THR A 156 -19.16 9.21 14.82
CA THR A 156 -20.43 8.65 14.31
C THR A 156 -20.89 7.37 14.99
N GLU A 157 -19.97 6.60 15.62
CA GLU A 157 -20.26 5.39 16.40
C GLU A 157 -20.17 5.63 17.92
N GLY A 158 -20.24 6.89 18.35
CA GLY A 158 -20.19 7.22 19.77
C GLY A 158 -18.78 7.18 20.37
N GLN A 159 -17.73 7.34 19.55
CA GLN A 159 -16.34 7.22 20.00
C GLN A 159 -15.93 8.23 21.07
N TYR A 160 -16.73 9.26 21.29
CA TYR A 160 -16.52 10.30 22.32
C TYR A 160 -17.60 10.27 23.41
N LEU A 161 -18.48 9.28 23.41
CA LEU A 161 -19.49 9.10 24.44
C LEU A 161 -18.92 8.41 25.67
N ASP A 162 -19.50 8.70 26.83
CA ASP A 162 -19.24 7.96 28.06
C ASP A 162 -19.92 6.60 28.01
N GLY A 163 -19.23 5.54 28.45
CA GLY A 163 -19.78 4.19 28.55
C GLY A 163 -19.04 3.15 27.69
N SER A 164 -19.79 2.16 27.18
CA SER A 164 -19.24 1.01 26.43
C SER A 164 -19.19 1.25 24.93
N TYR A 165 -18.75 2.42 24.51
CA TYR A 165 -18.59 2.77 23.09
C TYR A 165 -17.15 2.54 22.61
N PRO A 166 -16.93 2.37 21.28
CA PRO A 166 -15.58 2.26 20.75
C PRO A 166 -14.79 3.55 21.00
N LYS A 167 -13.47 3.43 21.14
CA LYS A 167 -12.61 4.61 21.26
C LYS A 167 -12.30 5.19 19.87
N PRO A 168 -11.98 6.50 19.78
CA PRO A 168 -11.54 7.10 18.52
C PRO A 168 -10.39 6.34 17.90
N TYR A 169 -10.53 5.96 16.64
CA TYR A 169 -9.49 5.26 15.89
C TYR A 169 -8.34 6.19 15.48
N LYS A 170 -7.18 5.59 15.19
CA LYS A 170 -6.01 6.35 14.77
C LYS A 170 -6.01 6.49 13.26
N LEU A 171 -5.80 7.70 12.76
CA LEU A 171 -5.70 8.02 11.34
C LEU A 171 -4.36 7.59 10.71
N GLN A 172 -3.42 7.09 11.51
CA GLN A 172 -2.13 6.53 11.07
C GLN A 172 -2.14 5.03 11.32
N GLN A 173 -1.99 4.26 10.27
CA GLN A 173 -2.10 2.81 10.29
C GLN A 173 -0.96 2.15 9.48
N VAL A 174 -0.90 0.83 9.57
CA VAL A 174 0.01 0.00 8.78
C VAL A 174 -0.77 -0.89 7.82
N SER A 175 -0.14 -1.24 6.70
CA SER A 175 -0.69 -2.19 5.74
C SER A 175 0.37 -3.13 5.22
N ILE A 176 -0.08 -4.22 4.60
CA ILE A 176 0.75 -5.15 3.85
C ILE A 176 0.43 -4.99 2.37
N PRO A 177 1.22 -4.20 1.61
CA PRO A 177 1.10 -4.14 0.16
C PRO A 177 1.62 -5.45 -0.46
N PHE A 178 0.87 -6.01 -1.41
CA PHE A 178 1.30 -7.13 -2.24
C PHE A 178 0.59 -7.09 -3.58
N GLY A 179 1.16 -7.72 -4.59
CA GLY A 179 0.55 -7.72 -5.91
C GLY A 179 1.43 -8.28 -6.99
N ILE A 180 0.98 -8.03 -8.21
CA ILE A 180 1.62 -8.46 -9.44
C ILE A 180 1.85 -7.26 -10.36
N GLY A 181 2.84 -7.37 -11.22
CA GLY A 181 3.10 -6.37 -12.22
C GLY A 181 3.95 -6.91 -13.36
N PHE A 182 4.13 -6.06 -14.35
CA PHE A 182 5.03 -6.30 -15.45
C PHE A 182 5.85 -5.05 -15.77
N MET A 183 7.04 -5.27 -16.30
CA MET A 183 7.90 -4.22 -16.83
C MET A 183 8.24 -4.50 -18.28
N VAL A 184 8.15 -3.48 -19.11
CA VAL A 184 8.54 -3.47 -20.52
C VAL A 184 9.81 -2.64 -20.65
N LYS A 185 10.86 -3.22 -21.17
CA LYS A 185 12.13 -2.52 -21.46
C LYS A 185 11.93 -1.61 -22.65
N VAL A 186 11.84 -0.29 -22.43
CA VAL A 186 11.77 0.71 -23.52
C VAL A 186 13.16 1.00 -24.07
N THR A 187 14.12 1.30 -23.19
CA THR A 187 15.53 1.48 -23.53
C THR A 187 16.44 0.71 -22.57
N GLN A 188 17.74 0.90 -22.66
CA GLN A 188 18.68 0.31 -21.70
C GLN A 188 18.43 0.79 -20.26
N ASN A 189 18.04 2.05 -20.11
CA ASN A 189 17.91 2.73 -18.84
C ASN A 189 16.47 3.07 -18.48
N PHE A 190 15.49 2.76 -19.34
CA PHE A 190 14.11 3.17 -19.16
C PHE A 190 13.14 2.01 -19.28
N ASP A 191 12.32 1.81 -18.28
CA ASP A 191 11.24 0.82 -18.25
C ASP A 191 9.88 1.51 -18.11
N PHE A 192 8.90 1.01 -18.83
CA PHE A 192 7.48 1.24 -18.63
C PHE A 192 6.88 0.01 -17.96
N GLY A 193 5.93 0.16 -17.07
CA GLY A 193 5.28 -0.99 -16.43
C GLY A 193 3.85 -0.73 -15.99
N GLY A 194 3.20 -1.80 -15.61
CA GLY A 194 1.88 -1.78 -14.99
C GLY A 194 1.84 -2.70 -13.78
N GLU A 195 1.06 -2.33 -12.78
CA GLU A 195 1.00 -3.01 -11.49
C GLU A 195 -0.43 -3.00 -10.96
N CYS A 196 -0.85 -4.13 -10.39
CA CYS A 196 -2.05 -4.23 -9.57
C CYS A 196 -1.63 -4.65 -8.16
N GLY A 197 -1.82 -3.76 -7.21
CA GLY A 197 -1.37 -3.94 -5.84
C GLY A 197 -2.49 -3.80 -4.83
N PHE A 198 -2.66 -4.82 -4.01
CA PHE A 198 -3.59 -4.88 -2.89
C PHE A 198 -2.89 -4.42 -1.62
N ARG A 199 -3.60 -3.73 -0.74
CA ARG A 199 -3.14 -3.28 0.59
C ARG A 199 -4.08 -3.84 1.63
N LYS A 200 -3.64 -4.90 2.30
CA LYS A 200 -4.35 -5.39 3.47
C LYS A 200 -4.08 -4.48 4.64
N THR A 201 -5.10 -3.83 5.17
CA THR A 201 -4.97 -3.01 6.37
C THR A 201 -5.27 -3.80 7.64
N PHE A 202 -5.06 -3.17 8.79
CA PHE A 202 -5.41 -3.71 10.11
C PHE A 202 -6.39 -2.79 10.84
N THR A 203 -7.18 -2.05 10.06
CA THR A 203 -8.26 -1.20 10.53
C THR A 203 -9.53 -1.51 9.76
N ASP A 204 -10.65 -1.34 10.43
CA ASP A 204 -12.02 -1.47 9.92
C ASP A 204 -12.70 -0.10 9.91
N TYR A 205 -11.91 0.97 9.83
CA TYR A 205 -12.39 2.34 9.89
C TYR A 205 -11.90 3.19 8.72
N LEU A 206 -11.54 2.58 7.58
CA LEU A 206 -11.22 3.39 6.38
C LEU A 206 -12.41 4.19 5.90
N ASP A 207 -13.62 3.66 6.13
CA ASP A 207 -14.91 4.24 5.75
C ASP A 207 -15.70 4.79 6.96
N ASP A 208 -15.12 4.77 8.17
CA ASP A 208 -15.77 5.17 9.42
C ASP A 208 -16.93 4.25 9.85
N VAL A 209 -17.00 3.01 9.31
CA VAL A 209 -18.08 2.05 9.63
C VAL A 209 -17.47 0.76 10.18
N SER A 210 -17.81 0.38 11.42
CA SER A 210 -17.24 -0.80 12.06
C SER A 210 -18.22 -1.53 12.99
N THR A 211 -18.81 -0.85 13.95
CA THR A 211 -19.50 -1.48 15.09
C THR A 211 -21.03 -1.35 15.02
N ASN A 212 -21.64 -0.81 16.05
CA ASN A 212 -23.08 -0.65 16.18
C ASN A 212 -23.47 0.83 16.16
N TYR A 213 -24.72 1.10 15.83
CA TYR A 213 -25.29 2.43 15.97
C TYR A 213 -25.34 2.83 17.45
N PRO A 214 -24.85 4.03 17.82
CA PRO A 214 -24.88 4.52 19.19
C PRO A 214 -26.31 4.95 19.58
N ASP A 215 -26.49 5.24 20.86
CA ASP A 215 -27.72 5.88 21.36
C ASP A 215 -27.84 7.29 20.79
N ARG A 216 -28.96 7.57 20.10
CA ARG A 216 -29.15 8.83 19.38
C ARG A 216 -29.27 10.02 20.32
N ASP A 217 -29.92 9.84 21.49
CA ASP A 217 -30.14 10.93 22.43
C ASP A 217 -28.85 11.28 23.17
N GLN A 218 -28.03 10.27 23.52
CA GLN A 218 -26.70 10.50 24.06
C GLN A 218 -25.79 11.16 23.03
N LEU A 219 -25.81 10.69 21.78
CA LEU A 219 -24.98 11.24 20.69
C LEU A 219 -25.38 12.70 20.44
N ARG A 220 -26.68 13.02 20.38
CA ARG A 220 -27.19 14.37 20.24
C ARG A 220 -26.79 15.29 21.39
N ALA A 221 -26.88 14.81 22.61
CA ALA A 221 -26.53 15.58 23.80
C ALA A 221 -25.07 15.93 23.92
N GLN A 222 -24.15 15.02 23.49
CA GLN A 222 -22.70 15.18 23.65
C GLN A 222 -21.97 15.64 22.38
N GLN A 223 -22.45 15.27 21.18
CA GLN A 223 -21.80 15.56 19.89
C GLN A 223 -22.65 16.45 18.96
N GLY A 224 -23.94 16.69 19.33
CA GLY A 224 -24.83 17.51 18.55
C GLY A 224 -25.59 16.78 17.44
N GLU A 225 -26.51 17.50 16.79
CA GLU A 225 -27.43 16.94 15.79
C GLU A 225 -26.67 16.39 14.57
N ILE A 226 -25.58 17.04 14.13
CA ILE A 226 -24.84 16.61 12.97
C ILE A 226 -24.20 15.21 13.14
N ALA A 227 -23.81 14.85 14.36
CA ALA A 227 -23.30 13.53 14.65
C ALA A 227 -24.36 12.44 14.49
N VAL A 228 -25.58 12.73 14.90
CA VAL A 228 -26.77 11.86 14.74
C VAL A 228 -27.07 11.65 13.24
N GLU A 229 -27.11 12.74 12.49
CA GLU A 229 -27.40 12.71 11.05
C GLU A 229 -26.31 11.94 10.26
N LEU A 230 -25.03 12.10 10.61
CA LEU A 230 -23.94 11.42 9.93
C LEU A 230 -23.74 9.98 10.42
N SER A 231 -24.21 9.64 11.63
CA SER A 231 -24.18 8.28 12.15
C SER A 231 -25.18 7.37 11.42
N ASP A 232 -26.38 7.87 11.17
CA ASP A 232 -27.50 7.12 10.60
C ASP A 232 -28.29 7.98 9.62
N ARG A 233 -28.09 7.73 8.33
CA ARG A 233 -28.81 8.36 7.22
C ARG A 233 -29.95 7.48 6.70
N SER A 234 -30.26 6.40 7.41
CA SER A 234 -31.40 5.54 7.07
C SER A 234 -32.72 6.23 7.41
N ASN A 235 -33.78 5.82 6.73
CA ASN A 235 -35.13 6.24 7.08
C ASN A 235 -35.73 5.41 8.24
N ASP A 236 -34.89 4.61 8.93
CA ASP A 236 -35.33 3.76 10.06
C ASP A 236 -34.74 4.28 11.38
N PRO A 237 -35.50 5.12 12.13
CA PRO A 237 -35.02 5.71 13.37
C PRO A 237 -34.78 4.73 14.53
N ALA A 238 -35.05 3.44 14.33
CA ALA A 238 -34.87 2.39 15.33
C ALA A 238 -33.49 1.68 15.22
N ALA A 239 -32.49 2.33 14.69
CA ALA A 239 -31.17 1.73 14.44
C ALA A 239 -30.31 1.53 15.72
N HIS A 240 -30.65 2.19 16.85
CA HIS A 240 -29.91 2.09 18.11
C HIS A 240 -29.59 0.63 18.50
N GLY A 241 -28.32 0.35 18.79
CA GLY A 241 -27.81 -0.97 19.15
C GLY A 241 -27.77 -2.01 18.02
N LYS A 242 -28.35 -1.71 16.84
CA LYS A 242 -28.20 -2.56 15.65
C LYS A 242 -26.78 -2.48 15.09
N VAL A 243 -26.38 -3.51 14.39
CA VAL A 243 -25.09 -3.58 13.70
C VAL A 243 -25.02 -2.51 12.61
N ARG A 244 -23.99 -1.66 12.64
CA ARG A 244 -23.67 -0.68 11.62
C ARG A 244 -22.63 -1.21 10.66
N GLY A 245 -21.58 -1.87 11.16
CA GLY A 245 -20.51 -2.54 10.42
C GLY A 245 -20.14 -3.89 11.03
N ASN A 246 -19.06 -4.47 10.58
CA ASN A 246 -18.54 -5.76 11.07
C ASN A 246 -17.07 -5.65 11.46
N PRO A 247 -16.72 -5.40 12.73
CA PRO A 247 -15.35 -5.13 13.19
C PRO A 247 -14.37 -6.30 12.99
N ARG A 248 -14.81 -7.42 12.43
CA ARG A 248 -13.95 -8.56 12.08
C ARG A 248 -13.47 -8.53 10.65
N ASN A 249 -14.06 -7.69 9.81
CA ASN A 249 -13.77 -7.62 8.39
C ASN A 249 -12.91 -6.39 8.10
N MET A 250 -11.58 -6.53 8.25
CA MET A 250 -10.65 -5.43 8.03
C MET A 250 -10.73 -4.91 6.60
N ASP A 251 -10.73 -3.59 6.45
CA ASP A 251 -10.77 -2.91 5.16
C ASP A 251 -9.50 -3.10 4.32
N TRP A 252 -9.67 -2.98 3.02
CA TRP A 252 -8.59 -3.04 2.05
C TRP A 252 -8.66 -1.85 1.10
N TYR A 253 -7.56 -1.55 0.45
CA TYR A 253 -7.58 -0.70 -0.73
C TYR A 253 -6.62 -1.23 -1.80
N VAL A 254 -6.89 -0.84 -3.04
CA VAL A 254 -6.17 -1.30 -4.22
C VAL A 254 -5.62 -0.11 -4.96
N TYR A 255 -4.40 -0.23 -5.45
CA TYR A 255 -3.80 0.72 -6.36
C TYR A 255 -3.35 0.00 -7.62
N THR A 256 -4.08 0.23 -8.72
CA THR A 256 -3.72 -0.24 -10.06
C THR A 256 -3.12 0.91 -10.82
N ASN A 257 -1.88 0.77 -11.31
CA ASN A 257 -1.15 1.88 -11.89
C ASN A 257 -0.31 1.49 -13.10
N LEU A 258 0.00 2.50 -13.88
CA LEU A 258 1.08 2.51 -14.85
C LEU A 258 2.24 3.32 -14.28
N HIS A 259 3.47 2.89 -14.56
CA HIS A 259 4.65 3.54 -14.03
C HIS A 259 5.78 3.61 -15.06
N LEU A 260 6.60 4.64 -14.91
CA LEU A 260 7.83 4.85 -15.67
C LEU A 260 9.00 4.83 -14.70
N THR A 261 10.07 4.11 -15.05
CA THR A 261 11.26 4.02 -14.22
C THR A 261 12.52 4.25 -15.03
N TYR A 262 13.31 5.23 -14.62
CA TYR A 262 14.62 5.54 -15.18
C TYR A 262 15.72 5.02 -14.27
N TYR A 263 16.68 4.28 -14.81
CA TYR A 263 17.77 3.64 -14.08
C TYR A 263 19.09 4.35 -14.32
N ILE A 264 19.79 4.64 -13.23
CA ILE A 264 21.16 5.15 -13.25
C ILE A 264 22.10 4.09 -12.69
N THR A 265 23.30 4.01 -13.30
CA THR A 265 24.37 3.18 -12.77
C THR A 265 25.06 3.93 -11.64
N THR A 266 25.17 3.33 -10.48
CA THR A 266 25.82 3.94 -9.32
C THR A 266 27.02 3.08 -8.87
N SER A 267 28.07 3.75 -8.39
CA SER A 267 29.18 3.08 -7.70
C SER A 267 28.83 2.67 -6.27
N LEU A 268 27.66 3.09 -5.76
CA LEU A 268 27.19 2.81 -4.39
C LEU A 268 26.95 1.31 -4.15
N PHE A 269 26.70 0.53 -5.21
CA PHE A 269 26.50 -0.93 -5.10
C PHE A 269 27.44 -1.64 -6.08
N LYS A 270 28.57 -2.14 -5.62
CA LYS A 270 29.37 -3.08 -6.40
C LYS A 270 28.63 -4.43 -6.46
N SER A 271 28.19 -4.83 -7.65
CA SER A 271 27.48 -6.11 -7.85
C SER A 271 28.37 -7.28 -7.44
N TYR A 272 27.89 -8.21 -6.60
CA TYR A 272 28.59 -9.44 -6.25
C TYR A 272 28.78 -10.28 -7.53
N LYS A 273 29.99 -10.26 -8.12
CA LYS A 273 30.40 -11.36 -8.95
C LYS A 273 30.60 -12.55 -8.00
N LEU A 274 29.65 -13.47 -8.00
CA LEU A 274 29.95 -14.83 -7.59
C LEU A 274 31.14 -15.24 -8.50
N LYS A 275 32.38 -15.13 -8.00
CA LYS A 275 33.50 -15.86 -8.54
C LYS A 275 33.03 -17.30 -8.57
N ASN A 276 33.00 -17.93 -9.75
CA ASN A 276 32.91 -19.36 -9.88
C ASN A 276 34.10 -19.95 -9.10
N GLN A 277 33.91 -20.22 -7.83
CA GLN A 277 34.85 -20.94 -6.99
C GLN A 277 34.73 -22.46 -7.20
N PHE A 278 34.00 -22.86 -8.22
CA PHE A 278 34.18 -24.16 -8.82
C PHE A 278 35.18 -23.99 -10.00
N LYS A 279 36.39 -23.62 -9.69
CA LYS A 279 37.51 -24.03 -10.52
C LYS A 279 37.50 -25.53 -10.42
N ASP A 280 37.14 -26.12 -11.54
CA ASP A 280 37.30 -27.51 -11.91
C ASP A 280 38.66 -28.02 -11.43
N ASN A 281 38.71 -28.62 -10.24
CA ASN A 281 39.75 -29.52 -9.84
C ASN A 281 39.45 -30.87 -10.53
N SER A 282 39.26 -30.81 -11.85
CA SER A 282 39.29 -32.01 -12.66
C SER A 282 40.73 -32.53 -12.62
N CYS A 283 40.80 -33.70 -12.11
CA CYS A 283 41.97 -34.61 -12.09
C CYS A 283 42.79 -34.54 -13.36
N LYS A 284 43.83 -33.71 -13.37
CA LYS A 284 44.89 -33.72 -14.38
C LYS A 284 46.18 -34.37 -13.86
N HIS A 285 46.08 -35.23 -12.86
CA HIS A 285 47.24 -35.93 -12.31
C HIS A 285 47.01 -37.42 -12.12
N LEU A 286 46.50 -38.09 -13.12
CA LEU A 286 46.58 -39.57 -13.18
C LEU A 286 46.49 -39.94 -14.66
N MET A 287 47.63 -39.96 -15.35
CA MET A 287 48.02 -40.83 -16.51
C MET A 287 49.16 -40.20 -17.28
N THR A 288 50.37 -40.31 -16.75
CA THR A 288 51.55 -40.40 -17.57
C THR A 288 52.01 -41.85 -17.53
N PRO A 289 51.91 -42.62 -18.61
CA PRO A 289 52.55 -43.93 -18.66
C PRO A 289 54.06 -43.73 -18.68
N LYS A 290 54.79 -44.36 -17.74
CA LYS A 290 56.22 -44.53 -17.80
C LYS A 290 56.56 -45.33 -19.05
N LYS A 291 57.31 -44.73 -19.95
CA LYS A 291 58.01 -45.48 -20.99
C LYS A 291 59.15 -46.25 -20.33
N LEU A 292 59.18 -47.56 -20.53
CA LEU A 292 60.31 -48.44 -20.41
C LEU A 292 61.29 -48.20 -21.56
#